data_b8fb75c7f1b56ace7873f12c60cfb40e
#
_entry.id   b8fb75c7f1b56ace7873f12c60cfb40e
#
_cell.length_a   1.000
_cell.length_b   1.000
_cell.length_c   1.000
_cell.angle_alpha   90.00
_cell.angle_beta   90.00
_cell.angle_gamma   90.00
#
_symmetry.space_group_name_H-M   'P 1'
#
loop_
_entity.id
_entity.type
_entity.pdbx_description
1 polymer ?
#
loop_
_entity_poly.entity_id
_entity_poly.type
_entity_poly.pdbx_seq_one_letter_code
_entity_poly.pdbx_strand_id
1 'polypeptide(L)'
;NVLSKINIFKDNFEFFIKSLSNLISSGIPLTDSLYFISSGQAGQSIQNAGMVIFEDIKNGATLYKSIKNFYPNSSNFHLSLISAGEKSGNIEEALKSVSNLIDENKTKKAELISSLTYPSILLITMLALIFFILEFALPKMLNVMDLKSNLPIATSVLIKSGKVLPSLIKF
;
A
#
# COMPACT_ATOMS: atom_id res chain seq x y z
N ASN A 1 5.71 -16.35 5.02
CA ASN A 1 4.92 -15.33 4.35
C ASN A 1 5.83 -14.26 3.75
N VAL A 2 6.15 -14.42 2.43
CA VAL A 2 7.05 -13.52 1.68
C VAL A 2 6.51 -12.08 1.64
N LEU A 3 5.20 -11.92 1.48
CA LEU A 3 4.53 -10.61 1.42
C LEU A 3 4.64 -9.79 2.72
N SER A 4 4.59 -10.44 3.89
CA SER A 4 4.77 -9.73 5.16
C SER A 4 6.21 -9.27 5.37
N LYS A 5 7.20 -10.05 4.94
CA LYS A 5 8.62 -9.63 4.97
C LYS A 5 8.88 -8.44 4.05
N ILE A 6 8.33 -8.43 2.83
CA ILE A 6 8.48 -7.34 1.88
C ILE A 6 7.88 -6.04 2.43
N ASN A 7 6.71 -6.10 3.09
CA ASN A 7 6.11 -4.92 3.72
C ASN A 7 6.97 -4.38 4.87
N ILE A 8 7.45 -5.25 5.76
CA ILE A 8 8.31 -4.83 6.88
C ILE A 8 9.60 -4.18 6.39
N PHE A 9 10.24 -4.71 5.35
CA PHE A 9 11.44 -4.12 4.76
C PHE A 9 11.16 -2.75 4.13
N LYS A 10 10.01 -2.58 3.48
CA LYS A 10 9.59 -1.31 2.90
C LYS A 10 9.31 -0.26 3.98
N ASP A 11 8.58 -0.63 5.01
CA ASP A 11 8.25 0.27 6.13
C ASP A 11 9.53 0.71 6.87
N ASN A 12 10.50 -0.18 7.03
CA ASN A 12 11.78 0.12 7.65
C ASN A 12 12.63 1.09 6.78
N PHE A 13 12.65 0.91 5.45
CA PHE A 13 13.31 1.84 4.54
C PHE A 13 12.69 3.23 4.60
N GLU A 14 11.37 3.30 4.54
CA GLU A 14 10.64 4.57 4.58
C GLU A 14 10.90 5.31 5.91
N PHE A 15 10.84 4.60 7.03
CA PHE A 15 11.15 5.17 8.34
C PHE A 15 12.60 5.63 8.45
N PHE A 16 13.55 4.82 7.96
CA PHE A 16 14.97 5.16 7.95
C PHE A 16 15.23 6.46 7.18
N ILE A 17 14.71 6.57 5.94
CA ILE A 17 14.87 7.77 5.10
C ILE A 17 14.27 9.00 5.76
N LYS A 18 13.08 8.89 6.35
CA LYS A 18 12.44 10.01 7.05
C LYS A 18 13.23 10.46 8.26
N SER A 19 13.71 9.53 9.06
CA SER A 19 14.55 9.84 10.23
C SER A 19 15.83 10.54 9.81
N LEU A 20 16.50 10.02 8.77
CA LEU A 20 17.72 10.61 8.25
C LEU A 20 17.47 12.01 7.66
N SER A 21 16.41 12.16 6.87
CA SER A 21 16.00 13.45 6.31
C SER A 21 15.73 14.50 7.40
N ASN A 22 14.99 14.13 8.45
CA ASN A 22 14.67 15.04 9.56
C ASN A 22 15.92 15.49 10.32
N LEU A 23 16.86 14.57 10.60
CA LEU A 23 18.10 14.90 11.30
C LEU A 23 18.98 15.86 10.48
N ILE A 24 19.15 15.57 9.18
CA ILE A 24 19.96 16.41 8.28
C ILE A 24 19.29 17.77 8.07
N SER A 25 17.97 17.84 7.90
CA SER A 25 17.24 19.11 7.80
C SER A 25 17.25 19.93 9.09
N SER A 26 17.59 19.30 10.22
CA SER A 26 17.85 19.99 11.50
C SER A 26 19.31 20.47 11.62
N GLY A 27 20.10 20.35 10.57
CA GLY A 27 21.50 20.78 10.53
C GLY A 27 22.50 19.76 11.09
N ILE A 28 22.07 18.53 11.38
CA ILE A 28 22.97 17.49 11.89
C ILE A 28 23.73 16.88 10.71
N PRO A 29 25.07 16.77 10.77
CA PRO A 29 25.86 16.14 9.73
C PRO A 29 25.43 14.70 9.43
N LEU A 30 25.63 14.23 8.19
CA LEU A 30 25.23 12.90 7.74
C LEU A 30 25.75 11.77 8.65
N THR A 31 27.04 11.82 8.98
CA THR A 31 27.68 10.82 9.86
C THR A 31 27.06 10.77 11.24
N ASP A 32 26.81 11.94 11.84
CA ASP A 32 26.23 12.04 13.17
C ASP A 32 24.76 11.61 13.15
N SER A 33 24.02 11.94 12.09
CA SER A 33 22.66 11.49 11.88
C SER A 33 22.56 9.97 11.81
N LEU A 34 23.45 9.31 11.09
CA LEU A 34 23.52 7.86 11.00
C LEU A 34 23.85 7.21 12.35
N TYR A 35 24.79 7.81 13.09
CA TYR A 35 25.13 7.37 14.44
C TYR A 35 23.94 7.50 15.39
N PHE A 36 23.21 8.61 15.35
CA PHE A 36 21.97 8.78 16.14
C PHE A 36 20.91 7.72 15.83
N ILE A 37 20.73 7.40 14.54
CA ILE A 37 19.79 6.35 14.15
C ILE A 37 20.23 4.98 14.68
N SER A 38 21.54 4.69 14.66
CA SER A 38 22.09 3.41 15.14
C SER A 38 22.00 3.23 16.64
N SER A 39 22.07 4.31 17.41
CA SER A 39 22.00 4.32 18.87
C SER A 39 20.60 4.62 19.44
N GLY A 40 19.65 4.98 18.58
CA GLY A 40 18.28 5.36 18.96
C GLY A 40 17.40 4.18 19.36
N GLN A 41 16.13 4.46 19.69
CA GLN A 41 15.13 3.44 20.06
C GLN A 41 14.20 3.04 18.89
N ALA A 42 14.64 3.23 17.66
CA ALA A 42 13.81 3.06 16.45
C ALA A 42 13.56 1.60 16.02
N GLY A 43 13.92 0.63 16.85
CA GLY A 43 13.80 -0.80 16.54
C GLY A 43 15.06 -1.37 15.88
N GLN A 44 15.35 -2.65 16.21
CA GLN A 44 16.61 -3.35 15.87
C GLN A 44 16.98 -3.26 14.38
N SER A 45 16.01 -3.37 13.48
CA SER A 45 16.27 -3.35 12.04
C SER A 45 16.77 -1.99 11.54
N ILE A 46 16.25 -0.91 12.12
CA ILE A 46 16.60 0.47 11.75
C ILE A 46 17.94 0.86 12.38
N GLN A 47 18.19 0.44 13.62
CA GLN A 47 19.49 0.59 14.27
C GLN A 47 20.59 -0.10 13.48
N ASN A 48 20.36 -1.35 13.05
CA ASN A 48 21.29 -2.10 12.23
C ASN A 48 21.56 -1.40 10.88
N ALA A 49 20.52 -0.84 10.24
CA ALA A 49 20.68 -0.05 9.03
C ALA A 49 21.58 1.17 9.27
N GLY A 50 21.29 1.92 10.34
CA GLY A 50 22.09 3.08 10.75
C GLY A 50 23.55 2.71 10.94
N MET A 51 23.83 1.62 11.68
CA MET A 51 25.17 1.18 11.99
C MET A 51 25.95 0.74 10.74
N VAL A 52 25.35 -0.13 9.91
CA VAL A 52 26.01 -0.63 8.69
C VAL A 52 26.29 0.50 7.71
N ILE A 53 25.32 1.40 7.48
CA ILE A 53 25.48 2.52 6.56
C ILE A 53 26.50 3.52 7.11
N PHE A 54 26.52 3.77 8.43
CA PHE A 54 27.52 4.60 9.08
C PHE A 54 28.96 4.06 8.85
N GLU A 55 29.15 2.77 9.06
CA GLU A 55 30.44 2.11 8.85
C GLU A 55 30.88 2.19 7.38
N ASP A 56 29.96 1.93 6.45
CA ASP A 56 30.20 2.04 5.00
C ASP A 56 30.67 3.47 4.62
N ILE A 57 29.97 4.50 5.10
CA ILE A 57 30.31 5.90 4.84
C ILE A 57 31.67 6.25 5.41
N LYS A 58 32.01 5.81 6.63
CA LYS A 58 33.33 5.99 7.24
C LYS A 58 34.46 5.34 6.41
N ASN A 59 34.12 4.22 5.75
CA ASN A 59 35.06 3.52 4.86
C ASN A 59 35.10 4.09 3.44
N GLY A 60 34.44 5.24 3.19
CA GLY A 60 34.47 5.96 1.92
C GLY A 60 33.44 5.45 0.89
N ALA A 61 32.50 4.63 1.28
CA ALA A 61 31.39 4.26 0.39
C ALA A 61 30.41 5.44 0.20
N THR A 62 29.70 5.46 -0.92
CA THR A 62 28.64 6.43 -1.16
C THR A 62 27.36 6.05 -0.40
N LEU A 63 26.59 7.05 0.03
CA LEU A 63 25.30 6.85 0.70
C LEU A 63 24.36 6.03 -0.18
N TYR A 64 24.29 6.35 -1.48
CA TYR A 64 23.52 5.58 -2.47
C TYR A 64 23.88 4.10 -2.44
N LYS A 65 25.16 3.76 -2.49
CA LYS A 65 25.63 2.37 -2.56
C LYS A 65 25.30 1.61 -1.27
N SER A 66 25.53 2.23 -0.12
CA SER A 66 25.27 1.63 1.19
C SER A 66 23.78 1.38 1.41
N ILE A 67 22.93 2.37 1.08
CA ILE A 67 21.46 2.18 1.16
C ILE A 67 21.00 1.09 0.21
N LYS A 68 21.48 1.05 -1.02
CA LYS A 68 21.12 0.02 -2.02
C LYS A 68 21.50 -1.39 -1.55
N ASN A 69 22.65 -1.54 -0.95
CA ASN A 69 23.12 -2.82 -0.42
C ASN A 69 22.26 -3.31 0.76
N PHE A 70 21.94 -2.40 1.68
CA PHE A 70 21.15 -2.74 2.85
C PHE A 70 19.65 -2.95 2.54
N TYR A 71 19.09 -2.12 1.64
CA TYR A 71 17.70 -2.16 1.20
C TYR A 71 17.58 -2.49 -0.31
N PRO A 72 17.90 -3.72 -0.74
CA PRO A 72 17.94 -4.08 -2.17
C PRO A 72 16.58 -3.97 -2.88
N ASN A 73 15.48 -4.06 -2.14
CA ASN A 73 14.12 -3.96 -2.65
C ASN A 73 13.56 -2.53 -2.63
N SER A 74 14.38 -1.51 -2.32
CA SER A 74 13.95 -0.12 -2.36
C SER A 74 13.73 0.36 -3.81
N SER A 75 12.87 1.37 -3.97
CA SER A 75 12.56 1.92 -5.28
C SER A 75 13.82 2.48 -5.96
N ASN A 76 14.07 2.06 -7.18
CA ASN A 76 15.16 2.61 -8.00
C ASN A 76 15.03 4.12 -8.19
N PHE A 77 13.80 4.64 -8.22
CA PHE A 77 13.55 6.07 -8.34
C PHE A 77 14.04 6.83 -7.09
N HIS A 78 13.74 6.36 -5.89
CA HIS A 78 14.24 6.96 -4.65
C HIS A 78 15.77 6.92 -4.58
N LEU A 79 16.35 5.78 -4.95
CA LEU A 79 17.81 5.62 -4.98
C LEU A 79 18.48 6.55 -5.99
N SER A 80 17.86 6.78 -7.15
CA SER A 80 18.40 7.71 -8.17
C SER A 80 18.42 9.15 -7.68
N LEU A 81 17.39 9.59 -6.93
CA LEU A 81 17.35 10.91 -6.31
C LEU A 81 18.46 11.08 -5.28
N ILE A 82 18.67 10.08 -4.42
CA ILE A 82 19.77 10.10 -3.42
C ILE A 82 21.12 10.16 -4.13
N SER A 83 21.31 9.36 -5.17
CA SER A 83 22.57 9.39 -5.97
C SER A 83 22.82 10.75 -6.63
N ALA A 84 21.77 11.38 -7.16
CA ALA A 84 21.88 12.69 -7.76
C ALA A 84 22.24 13.77 -6.71
N GLY A 85 21.58 13.75 -5.56
CA GLY A 85 21.89 14.67 -4.44
C GLY A 85 23.29 14.49 -3.89
N GLU A 86 23.76 13.23 -3.77
CA GLU A 86 25.13 12.94 -3.33
C GLU A 86 26.18 13.48 -4.30
N LYS A 87 25.95 13.30 -5.62
CA LYS A 87 26.87 13.81 -6.66
C LYS A 87 26.88 15.33 -6.76
N SER A 88 25.76 15.98 -6.52
CA SER A 88 25.63 17.44 -6.55
C SER A 88 26.04 18.11 -5.23
N GLY A 89 26.31 17.33 -4.17
CA GLY A 89 26.58 17.84 -2.82
C GLY A 89 25.34 18.34 -2.07
N ASN A 90 24.13 18.12 -2.62
CA ASN A 90 22.87 18.57 -2.03
C ASN A 90 22.03 17.36 -1.52
N ILE A 91 22.62 16.64 -0.55
CA ILE A 91 22.01 15.42 0.00
C ILE A 91 20.78 15.73 0.85
N GLU A 92 20.74 16.90 1.49
CA GLU A 92 19.59 17.32 2.29
C GLU A 92 18.33 17.42 1.44
N GLU A 93 18.38 18.17 0.33
CA GLU A 93 17.24 18.35 -0.56
C GLU A 93 16.81 17.03 -1.21
N ALA A 94 17.78 16.17 -1.57
CA ALA A 94 17.49 14.85 -2.12
C ALA A 94 16.72 13.97 -1.13
N LEU A 95 17.17 13.88 0.11
CA LEU A 95 16.51 13.10 1.15
C LEU A 95 15.14 13.66 1.51
N LYS A 96 15.00 14.99 1.57
CA LYS A 96 13.73 15.65 1.77
C LYS A 96 12.74 15.35 0.66
N SER A 97 13.19 15.38 -0.59
CA SER A 97 12.38 15.02 -1.76
C SER A 97 11.92 13.58 -1.71
N VAL A 98 12.81 12.64 -1.38
CA VAL A 98 12.43 11.22 -1.21
C VAL A 98 11.44 11.03 -0.06
N SER A 99 11.64 11.71 1.07
CA SER A 99 10.72 11.68 2.21
C SER A 99 9.32 12.16 1.82
N ASN A 100 9.23 13.28 1.12
CA ASN A 100 7.95 13.83 0.63
C ASN A 100 7.24 12.88 -0.33
N LEU A 101 7.97 12.26 -1.26
CA LEU A 101 7.41 11.28 -2.20
C LEU A 101 6.85 10.04 -1.47
N ILE A 102 7.52 9.60 -0.41
CA ILE A 102 7.03 8.51 0.44
C ILE A 102 5.71 8.90 1.08
N ASP A 103 5.60 10.12 1.62
CA ASP A 103 4.37 10.61 2.26
C ASP A 103 3.23 10.80 1.25
N GLU A 104 3.49 11.42 0.11
CA GLU A 104 2.50 11.56 -0.95
C GLU A 104 1.94 10.22 -1.43
N ASN A 105 2.79 9.22 -1.60
CA ASN A 105 2.35 7.88 -2.02
C ASN A 105 1.43 7.23 -0.97
N LYS A 106 1.70 7.44 0.32
CA LYS A 106 0.83 6.95 1.40
C LYS A 106 -0.53 7.65 1.40
N THR A 107 -0.52 8.97 1.28
CA THR A 107 -1.74 9.79 1.25
C THR A 107 -2.61 9.46 0.04
N LYS A 108 -2.04 9.44 -1.16
CA LYS A 108 -2.74 9.06 -2.40
C LYS A 108 -3.37 7.68 -2.32
N LYS A 109 -2.67 6.70 -1.74
CA LYS A 109 -3.22 5.36 -1.55
C LYS A 109 -4.41 5.35 -0.57
N ALA A 110 -4.33 6.09 0.52
CA ALA A 110 -5.42 6.24 1.49
C ALA A 110 -6.64 6.93 0.87
N GLU A 111 -6.43 7.99 0.08
CA GLU A 111 -7.48 8.69 -0.65
C GLU A 111 -8.18 7.80 -1.67
N LEU A 112 -7.44 6.99 -2.43
CA LEU A 112 -8.00 6.05 -3.39
C LEU A 112 -8.90 5.01 -2.71
N ILE A 113 -8.44 4.44 -1.59
CA ILE A 113 -9.23 3.47 -0.82
C ILE A 113 -10.51 4.13 -0.26
N SER A 114 -10.38 5.34 0.29
CA SER A 114 -11.52 6.11 0.79
C SER A 114 -12.54 6.42 -0.32
N SER A 115 -12.07 6.83 -1.50
CA SER A 115 -12.92 7.16 -2.64
C SER A 115 -13.68 5.95 -3.19
N LEU A 116 -13.13 4.74 -3.06
CA LEU A 116 -13.76 3.50 -3.50
C LEU A 116 -14.79 2.94 -2.48
N THR A 117 -14.75 3.41 -1.24
CA THR A 117 -15.65 2.92 -0.19
C THR A 117 -17.11 3.21 -0.51
N TYR A 118 -17.44 4.42 -0.95
CA TYR A 118 -18.81 4.80 -1.29
C TYR A 118 -19.39 3.99 -2.47
N PRO A 119 -18.70 3.90 -3.64
CA PRO A 119 -19.18 3.07 -4.75
C PRO A 119 -19.34 1.59 -4.37
N SER A 120 -18.46 1.05 -3.54
CA SER A 120 -18.53 -0.34 -3.09
C SER A 120 -19.77 -0.61 -2.25
N ILE A 121 -20.10 0.27 -1.31
CA ILE A 121 -21.31 0.14 -0.48
C ILE A 121 -22.56 0.22 -1.37
N LEU A 122 -22.61 1.17 -2.29
CA LEU A 122 -23.72 1.34 -3.21
C LEU A 122 -23.94 0.09 -4.07
N LEU A 123 -22.86 -0.47 -4.62
CA LEU A 123 -22.90 -1.68 -5.45
C LEU A 123 -23.36 -2.90 -4.67
N ILE A 124 -22.85 -3.08 -3.44
CA ILE A 124 -23.28 -4.17 -2.55
C ILE A 124 -24.78 -4.04 -2.21
N THR A 125 -25.24 -2.84 -1.88
CA THR A 125 -26.64 -2.58 -1.57
C THR A 125 -27.53 -2.84 -2.77
N MET A 126 -27.13 -2.43 -3.97
CA MET A 126 -27.85 -2.69 -5.23
C MET A 126 -27.95 -4.19 -5.51
N LEU A 127 -26.85 -4.93 -5.37
CA LEU A 127 -26.83 -6.38 -5.57
C LEU A 127 -27.72 -7.10 -4.55
N ALA A 128 -27.68 -6.68 -3.28
CA ALA A 128 -28.50 -7.21 -2.23
C ALA A 128 -30.00 -6.98 -2.51
N LEU A 129 -30.37 -5.81 -3.01
CA LEU A 129 -31.74 -5.47 -3.37
C LEU A 129 -32.25 -6.29 -4.57
N ILE A 130 -31.42 -6.45 -5.60
CA ILE A 130 -31.73 -7.31 -6.75
C ILE A 130 -31.93 -8.76 -6.28
N PHE A 131 -31.04 -9.26 -5.44
CA PHE A 131 -31.16 -10.61 -4.88
C PHE A 131 -32.47 -10.77 -4.08
N PHE A 132 -32.81 -9.80 -3.23
CA PHE A 132 -34.02 -9.80 -2.45
C PHE A 132 -35.29 -9.83 -3.34
N ILE A 133 -35.32 -9.03 -4.42
CA ILE A 133 -36.44 -9.02 -5.36
C ILE A 133 -36.57 -10.38 -6.05
N LEU A 134 -35.47 -10.96 -6.51
CA LEU A 134 -35.50 -12.24 -7.22
C LEU A 134 -35.91 -13.42 -6.35
N GLU A 135 -35.46 -13.45 -5.09
CA GLU A 135 -35.70 -14.59 -4.19
C GLU A 135 -37.03 -14.49 -3.44
N PHE A 136 -37.48 -13.27 -3.09
CA PHE A 136 -38.65 -13.07 -2.26
C PHE A 136 -39.84 -12.43 -2.98
N ALA A 137 -39.62 -11.37 -3.75
CA ALA A 137 -40.71 -10.63 -4.37
C ALA A 137 -41.28 -11.34 -5.61
N LEU A 138 -40.38 -11.79 -6.49
CA LEU A 138 -40.75 -12.42 -7.75
C LEU A 138 -41.59 -13.70 -7.56
N PRO A 139 -41.21 -14.69 -6.70
CA PRO A 139 -42.00 -15.91 -6.51
C PRO A 139 -43.34 -15.62 -5.87
N LYS A 140 -43.45 -14.63 -4.98
CA LYS A 140 -44.75 -14.24 -4.40
C LYS A 140 -45.70 -13.65 -5.46
N MET A 141 -45.21 -12.81 -6.35
CA MET A 141 -45.99 -12.24 -7.44
C MET A 141 -46.47 -13.32 -8.43
N LEU A 142 -45.58 -14.26 -8.79
CA LEU A 142 -45.93 -15.36 -9.70
C LEU A 142 -47.00 -16.31 -9.12
N ASN A 143 -46.99 -16.54 -7.82
CA ASN A 143 -47.97 -17.37 -7.14
C ASN A 143 -49.35 -16.70 -7.06
N VAL A 144 -49.42 -15.37 -6.98
CA VAL A 144 -50.68 -14.60 -6.90
C VAL A 144 -51.34 -14.47 -8.28
N MET A 145 -50.55 -14.42 -9.37
CA MET A 145 -51.07 -14.15 -10.71
C MET A 145 -51.37 -15.38 -11.56
N ASP A 146 -51.21 -16.59 -11.04
CA ASP A 146 -51.47 -17.87 -11.74
C ASP A 146 -50.78 -17.99 -13.15
N LEU A 147 -49.73 -17.18 -13.39
CA LEU A 147 -49.03 -17.02 -14.67
C LEU A 147 -47.92 -18.05 -14.86
N LYS A 148 -48.11 -19.30 -14.38
CA LYS A 148 -47.09 -20.36 -14.55
C LYS A 148 -46.87 -20.79 -16.00
N SER A 149 -47.71 -20.39 -16.95
CA SER A 149 -47.68 -20.93 -18.33
C SER A 149 -46.98 -20.06 -19.39
N ASN A 150 -46.69 -18.76 -19.13
CA ASN A 150 -46.10 -17.86 -20.13
C ASN A 150 -45.10 -16.88 -19.54
N LEU A 151 -44.01 -17.39 -18.94
CA LEU A 151 -42.91 -16.53 -18.52
C LEU A 151 -42.06 -16.14 -19.71
N PRO A 152 -41.72 -14.84 -19.92
CA PRO A 152 -40.73 -14.42 -20.91
C PRO A 152 -39.37 -15.11 -20.65
N ILE A 153 -38.68 -15.46 -21.74
CA ILE A 153 -37.40 -16.19 -21.69
C ILE A 153 -36.37 -15.48 -20.76
N ALA A 154 -36.36 -14.14 -20.75
CA ALA A 154 -35.53 -13.34 -19.87
C ALA A 154 -35.77 -13.61 -18.37
N THR A 155 -37.03 -13.78 -17.95
CA THR A 155 -37.36 -14.04 -16.55
C THR A 155 -37.01 -15.47 -16.13
N SER A 156 -37.13 -16.43 -17.05
CA SER A 156 -36.75 -17.83 -16.79
C SER A 156 -35.23 -18.01 -16.65
N VAL A 157 -34.46 -17.24 -17.39
CA VAL A 157 -32.95 -17.21 -17.29
C VAL A 157 -32.53 -16.59 -15.98
N LEU A 158 -33.16 -15.50 -15.53
CA LEU A 158 -32.87 -14.84 -14.26
C LEU A 158 -33.17 -15.73 -13.05
N ILE A 159 -34.29 -16.45 -13.07
CA ILE A 159 -34.67 -17.41 -12.00
C ILE A 159 -33.68 -18.59 -11.96
N LYS A 160 -33.21 -19.04 -13.12
CA LYS A 160 -32.21 -20.12 -13.19
C LYS A 160 -30.84 -19.70 -12.66
N SER A 161 -30.38 -18.47 -12.95
CA SER A 161 -29.13 -17.93 -12.43
C SER A 161 -29.19 -17.62 -10.93
N GLY A 162 -30.34 -17.20 -10.40
CA GLY A 162 -30.53 -17.00 -8.94
C GLY A 162 -30.41 -18.30 -8.13
N LYS A 163 -30.77 -19.45 -8.70
CA LYS A 163 -30.62 -20.76 -8.03
C LYS A 163 -29.17 -21.29 -8.02
N VAL A 164 -28.29 -20.76 -8.86
CA VAL A 164 -26.86 -21.17 -8.94
C VAL A 164 -25.98 -20.41 -7.95
N LEU A 165 -26.36 -19.19 -7.58
CA LEU A 165 -25.58 -18.37 -6.63
C LEU A 165 -25.43 -18.99 -5.22
N PRO A 166 -26.47 -19.57 -4.59
CA PRO A 166 -26.29 -20.16 -3.26
C PRO A 166 -25.44 -21.42 -3.24
N SER A 167 -25.21 -22.07 -4.39
CA SER A 167 -24.32 -23.22 -4.47
C SER A 167 -22.83 -22.83 -4.53
N LEU A 168 -22.50 -21.59 -4.92
CA LEU A 168 -21.14 -21.04 -4.98
C LEU A 168 -20.66 -20.46 -3.64
N ILE A 169 -21.60 -20.12 -2.74
CA ILE A 169 -21.27 -19.54 -1.41
C ILE A 169 -21.04 -20.65 -0.35
N LYS A 170 -21.29 -21.90 -0.69
CA LYS A 170 -21.18 -23.05 0.22
C LYS A 170 -19.84 -23.78 0.14
N PHE A 171 -18.77 -23.06 -0.32
CA PHE A 171 -17.38 -23.56 -0.31
C PHE A 171 -16.48 -22.69 0.54
#